data_2208f7c9562b24bec6e024404cd328a7
#
_entry.id   2208f7c9562b24bec6e024404cd328a7
#
_cell.length_a   1.000
_cell.length_b   1.000
_cell.length_c   1.000
_cell.angle_alpha   90.00
_cell.angle_beta   90.00
_cell.angle_gamma   90.00
#
_symmetry.space_group_name_H-M   'P 1'
#
loop_
_entity.id
_entity.type
_entity.pdbx_description
1 polymer ?
#
loop_
_entity_poly.entity_id
_entity_poly.type
_entity_poly.pdbx_seq_one_letter_code
_entity_poly.pdbx_strand_id
1 'polypeptide(L)'
;DVLARILDGEPDAVLFSCYLWNIRETLRLAAAVKAARPGAYVVLGGPEVSYNAGEVLAENPQVDYILSGEGERSVPMLLASLAAGRKPEEAAPPIPGLCARGFLSAPCVEEGTPPSPYAPAYLENLRGRIAYLETSRGCPYACAFCLSGRCGKPRWFPLEQAKRNILTLARSGAHTVKFIDRTFNANPAHANAILAFILKHYGRDIPAGVCFHFELAGDILREETFALLEQAPPGAFQLEIGMQSFCEKTLAAVRRKTDTGVLKQNIRRLVAMGNMHVHIDLIAGLPHEDLRTFGESFNTGYALGAQMLQLGFLKLLHGAAMREEPEEFPCVFSEDPPYEVQKTPWLSPEELDVLRAAEDALERCYNSGRFLETAAYAMAAAGLSPFVFYCRLGAAGARHGTANIPLDDYTAFLYNWCAALPGIDKACLRDAMVRDRLATNSTGRLPQCLHVTDALLGRAVKRLAQNPATAPLPGVRRGVALLYGTRQVVFVDYTQKNPVTGRYLLHTRSIDNLFTE
;
A
#
# COMPACT_ATOMS: atom_id res chain seq x y z
N ASP A 1 16.91 -3.99 23.28
CA ASP A 1 17.62 -4.95 22.45
C ASP A 1 16.79 -6.23 22.28
N VAL A 2 16.54 -6.64 21.02
CA VAL A 2 15.67 -7.80 20.70
C VAL A 2 16.31 -9.11 21.19
N LEU A 3 17.61 -9.28 20.97
CA LEU A 3 18.32 -10.48 21.40
C LEU A 3 18.25 -10.67 22.92
N ALA A 4 18.47 -9.62 23.71
CA ALA A 4 18.37 -9.69 25.16
C ALA A 4 16.98 -10.15 25.62
N ARG A 5 15.93 -9.64 25.01
CA ARG A 5 14.53 -10.06 25.29
C ARG A 5 14.25 -11.52 24.92
N ILE A 6 14.85 -12.01 23.83
CA ILE A 6 14.72 -13.42 23.43
C ILE A 6 15.41 -14.31 24.50
N LEU A 7 16.58 -13.91 24.95
CA LEU A 7 17.40 -14.69 25.87
C LEU A 7 16.94 -14.62 27.34
N ASP A 8 16.21 -13.58 27.72
CA ASP A 8 15.70 -13.36 29.10
C ASP A 8 14.82 -14.52 29.59
N GLY A 9 14.08 -15.17 28.69
CA GLY A 9 13.24 -16.34 28.98
C GLY A 9 13.97 -17.69 28.95
N GLU A 10 15.28 -17.72 28.78
CA GLU A 10 16.09 -18.94 28.61
C GLU A 10 15.46 -20.01 27.66
N PRO A 11 15.08 -19.64 26.42
CA PRO A 11 14.27 -20.48 25.55
C PRO A 11 15.00 -21.77 25.15
N ASP A 12 14.28 -22.90 25.14
CA ASP A 12 14.71 -24.16 24.53
C ASP A 12 14.51 -24.18 23.01
N ALA A 13 13.59 -23.36 22.49
CA ALA A 13 13.35 -23.18 21.07
C ALA A 13 12.99 -21.73 20.78
N VAL A 14 13.52 -21.18 19.67
CA VAL A 14 13.19 -19.85 19.16
C VAL A 14 12.66 -19.99 17.73
N LEU A 15 11.43 -19.54 17.54
CA LEU A 15 10.75 -19.60 16.26
C LEU A 15 10.68 -18.21 15.62
N PHE A 16 11.09 -18.10 14.38
CA PHE A 16 11.08 -16.86 13.62
C PHE A 16 10.12 -16.93 12.44
N SER A 17 9.31 -15.88 12.27
CA SER A 17 8.50 -15.69 11.07
C SER A 17 9.25 -14.86 10.03
N CYS A 18 9.60 -15.48 8.90
CA CYS A 18 10.48 -14.93 7.88
C CYS A 18 9.68 -14.36 6.70
N TYR A 19 9.92 -13.09 6.44
CA TYR A 19 9.39 -12.33 5.33
C TYR A 19 10.51 -11.63 4.56
N LEU A 20 10.22 -11.22 3.35
CA LEU A 20 11.11 -10.47 2.46
C LEU A 20 11.84 -9.30 3.14
N TRP A 21 11.19 -8.62 4.07
CA TRP A 21 11.71 -7.41 4.74
C TRP A 21 12.52 -7.69 6.00
N ASN A 22 12.48 -8.91 6.57
CA ASN A 22 13.15 -9.21 7.84
C ASN A 22 14.13 -10.37 7.78
N ILE A 23 14.21 -11.10 6.69
CA ILE A 23 15.00 -12.34 6.59
C ILE A 23 16.47 -12.14 6.99
N ARG A 24 17.11 -11.06 6.52
CA ARG A 24 18.51 -10.76 6.86
C ARG A 24 18.73 -10.59 8.37
N GLU A 25 17.88 -9.79 9.02
CA GLU A 25 17.97 -9.56 10.45
C GLU A 25 17.59 -10.82 11.23
N THR A 26 16.63 -11.60 10.74
CA THR A 26 16.24 -12.87 11.33
C THR A 26 17.41 -13.86 11.34
N LEU A 27 18.14 -14.02 10.23
CA LEU A 27 19.31 -14.91 10.16
C LEU A 27 20.45 -14.44 11.07
N ARG A 28 20.68 -13.12 11.19
CA ARG A 28 21.64 -12.55 12.15
C ARG A 28 21.26 -12.85 13.60
N LEU A 29 19.97 -12.66 13.94
CA LEU A 29 19.44 -12.97 15.27
C LEU A 29 19.52 -14.47 15.57
N ALA A 30 19.20 -15.33 14.60
CA ALA A 30 19.32 -16.78 14.71
C ALA A 30 20.76 -17.20 15.04
N ALA A 31 21.75 -16.63 14.36
CA ALA A 31 23.17 -16.88 14.66
C ALA A 31 23.55 -16.39 16.07
N ALA A 32 23.08 -15.21 16.49
CA ALA A 32 23.35 -14.68 17.82
C ALA A 32 22.68 -15.52 18.92
N VAL A 33 21.47 -16.03 18.71
CA VAL A 33 20.79 -16.96 19.62
C VAL A 33 21.60 -18.26 19.78
N LYS A 34 22.03 -18.86 18.67
CA LYS A 34 22.83 -20.09 18.67
C LYS A 34 24.18 -19.91 19.37
N ALA A 35 24.84 -18.76 19.18
CA ALA A 35 26.09 -18.43 19.87
C ALA A 35 25.90 -18.27 21.38
N ALA A 36 24.80 -17.66 21.83
CA ALA A 36 24.49 -17.44 23.23
C ALA A 36 23.93 -18.70 23.93
N ARG A 37 23.13 -19.51 23.22
CA ARG A 37 22.51 -20.76 23.70
C ARG A 37 22.65 -21.87 22.65
N PRO A 38 23.78 -22.56 22.58
CA PRO A 38 24.03 -23.61 21.59
C PRO A 38 23.01 -24.76 21.61
N GLY A 39 22.40 -25.03 22.75
CA GLY A 39 21.38 -26.08 22.95
C GLY A 39 19.97 -25.66 22.50
N ALA A 40 19.68 -24.38 22.27
CA ALA A 40 18.38 -23.94 21.84
C ALA A 40 18.14 -24.31 20.36
N TYR A 41 16.92 -24.77 20.05
CA TYR A 41 16.51 -25.01 18.67
C TYR A 41 16.13 -23.69 17.99
N VAL A 42 16.64 -23.47 16.78
CA VAL A 42 16.26 -22.35 15.94
C VAL A 42 15.40 -22.85 14.80
N VAL A 43 14.18 -22.35 14.73
CA VAL A 43 13.17 -22.76 13.75
C VAL A 43 12.73 -21.56 12.92
N LEU A 44 12.74 -21.69 11.61
CA LEU A 44 12.20 -20.66 10.72
C LEU A 44 10.87 -21.11 10.11
N GLY A 45 10.01 -20.16 9.82
CA GLY A 45 8.78 -20.34 9.08
C GLY A 45 8.42 -19.08 8.30
N GLY A 46 7.36 -19.12 7.54
CA GLY A 46 6.89 -17.99 6.74
C GLY A 46 7.25 -18.05 5.27
N PRO A 47 6.70 -17.15 4.44
CA PRO A 47 6.76 -17.26 2.99
C PRO A 47 8.17 -17.20 2.41
N GLU A 48 9.10 -16.53 3.08
CA GLU A 48 10.46 -16.29 2.60
C GLU A 48 11.34 -17.56 2.60
N VAL A 49 11.00 -18.53 3.44
CA VAL A 49 11.77 -19.76 3.58
C VAL A 49 11.00 -21.02 3.18
N SER A 50 9.75 -20.86 2.73
CA SER A 50 8.88 -22.00 2.44
C SER A 50 9.19 -22.71 1.13
N TYR A 51 9.83 -22.04 0.17
CA TYR A 51 10.07 -22.61 -1.16
C TYR A 51 11.55 -22.86 -1.48
N ASN A 52 12.45 -22.42 -0.62
CA ASN A 52 13.92 -22.58 -0.72
C ASN A 52 14.53 -23.17 0.56
N ALA A 53 13.74 -23.92 1.32
CA ALA A 53 14.15 -24.44 2.64
C ALA A 53 15.48 -25.22 2.61
N GLY A 54 15.74 -25.97 1.54
CA GLY A 54 16.98 -26.73 1.37
C GLY A 54 18.22 -25.83 1.29
N GLU A 55 18.15 -24.75 0.50
CA GLU A 55 19.21 -23.75 0.35
C GLU A 55 19.46 -23.02 1.68
N VAL A 56 18.38 -22.53 2.30
CA VAL A 56 18.46 -21.82 3.58
C VAL A 56 19.10 -22.69 4.67
N LEU A 57 18.74 -23.98 4.77
CA LEU A 57 19.33 -24.90 5.74
C LEU A 57 20.81 -25.20 5.42
N ALA A 58 21.19 -25.30 4.15
CA ALA A 58 22.57 -25.57 3.74
C ALA A 58 23.50 -24.38 4.06
N GLU A 59 23.04 -23.16 3.81
CA GLU A 59 23.81 -21.93 4.00
C GLU A 59 23.84 -21.44 5.45
N ASN A 60 22.87 -21.86 6.27
CA ASN A 60 22.67 -21.33 7.62
C ASN A 60 22.74 -22.45 8.69
N PRO A 61 23.96 -22.87 9.09
CA PRO A 61 24.15 -23.97 10.05
C PRO A 61 23.51 -23.72 11.42
N GLN A 62 23.23 -22.47 11.78
CA GLN A 62 22.54 -22.09 13.01
C GLN A 62 21.03 -22.41 13.02
N VAL A 63 20.42 -22.68 11.86
CA VAL A 63 19.00 -23.04 11.73
C VAL A 63 18.87 -24.55 11.83
N ASP A 64 18.03 -25.04 12.74
CA ASP A 64 17.82 -26.48 12.92
C ASP A 64 16.70 -27.00 12.03
N TYR A 65 15.56 -26.29 11.99
CA TYR A 65 14.37 -26.68 11.25
C TYR A 65 13.74 -25.52 10.51
N ILE A 66 13.03 -25.86 9.42
CA ILE A 66 12.13 -24.95 8.72
C ILE A 66 10.74 -25.60 8.67
N LEU A 67 9.70 -24.81 8.96
CA LEU A 67 8.32 -25.19 8.71
C LEU A 67 7.82 -24.45 7.47
N SER A 68 7.72 -25.18 6.36
CA SER A 68 7.26 -24.67 5.08
C SER A 68 5.73 -24.63 5.01
N GLY A 69 5.16 -23.49 4.59
CA GLY A 69 3.72 -23.30 4.45
C GLY A 69 3.04 -22.89 5.76
N GLU A 70 1.85 -23.43 6.02
CA GLU A 70 0.99 -23.05 7.14
C GLU A 70 1.43 -23.75 8.42
N GLY A 71 1.55 -23.00 9.52
CA GLY A 71 2.20 -23.45 10.75
C GLY A 71 1.25 -23.83 11.89
N GLU A 72 -0.03 -23.61 11.77
CA GLU A 72 -0.98 -23.74 12.87
C GLU A 72 -1.01 -25.12 13.51
N ARG A 73 -0.84 -26.16 12.70
CA ARG A 73 -0.73 -27.57 13.14
C ARG A 73 0.71 -28.01 13.31
N SER A 74 1.58 -27.58 12.40
CA SER A 74 2.98 -28.03 12.35
C SER A 74 3.79 -27.56 13.55
N VAL A 75 3.59 -26.30 14.01
CA VAL A 75 4.32 -25.74 15.18
C VAL A 75 4.05 -26.52 16.46
N PRO A 76 2.79 -26.78 16.89
CA PRO A 76 2.53 -27.59 18.07
C PRO A 76 3.10 -29.00 17.99
N MET A 77 3.04 -29.64 16.81
CA MET A 77 3.60 -30.98 16.62
C MET A 77 5.12 -30.99 16.74
N LEU A 78 5.81 -30.00 16.16
CA LEU A 78 7.25 -29.85 16.28
C LEU A 78 7.66 -29.64 17.73
N LEU A 79 7.03 -28.69 18.43
CA LEU A 79 7.35 -28.42 19.84
C LEU A 79 7.11 -29.61 20.74
N ALA A 80 6.02 -30.38 20.51
CA ALA A 80 5.74 -31.60 21.25
C ALA A 80 6.81 -32.70 20.99
N SER A 81 7.32 -32.81 19.76
CA SER A 81 8.41 -33.75 19.45
C SER A 81 9.72 -33.36 20.14
N LEU A 82 10.09 -32.08 20.07
CA LEU A 82 11.29 -31.53 20.71
C LEU A 82 11.24 -31.69 22.24
N ALA A 83 10.11 -31.32 22.86
CA ALA A 83 9.92 -31.48 24.31
C ALA A 83 9.98 -32.92 24.79
N ALA A 84 9.63 -33.88 23.93
CA ALA A 84 9.75 -35.31 24.22
C ALA A 84 11.16 -35.88 23.93
N GLY A 85 12.11 -35.04 23.51
CA GLY A 85 13.46 -35.47 23.13
C GLY A 85 13.51 -36.37 21.89
N ARG A 86 12.48 -36.32 21.04
CA ARG A 86 12.40 -37.12 19.82
C ARG A 86 12.91 -36.32 18.63
N LYS A 87 13.41 -37.01 17.61
CA LYS A 87 13.76 -36.39 16.35
C LYS A 87 12.48 -36.06 15.57
N PRO A 88 12.22 -34.79 15.23
CA PRO A 88 11.01 -34.39 14.54
C PRO A 88 10.81 -35.06 13.18
N GLU A 89 11.88 -35.36 12.43
CA GLU A 89 11.86 -36.04 11.15
C GLU A 89 11.44 -37.52 11.23
N GLU A 90 11.52 -38.12 12.42
CA GLU A 90 11.08 -39.50 12.72
C GLU A 90 9.66 -39.53 13.33
N ALA A 91 8.98 -38.39 13.41
CA ALA A 91 7.65 -38.29 14.04
C ALA A 91 6.59 -39.10 13.29
N ALA A 92 5.73 -39.77 14.08
CA ALA A 92 4.56 -40.50 13.57
C ALA A 92 3.30 -40.01 14.31
N PRO A 93 2.33 -39.36 13.63
CA PRO A 93 2.35 -39.04 12.18
C PRO A 93 3.42 -38.01 11.82
N PRO A 94 3.84 -37.94 10.55
CA PRO A 94 4.81 -36.93 10.07
C PRO A 94 4.34 -35.49 10.34
N ILE A 95 5.28 -34.62 10.67
CA ILE A 95 5.00 -33.20 10.88
C ILE A 95 4.87 -32.53 9.50
N PRO A 96 3.70 -31.97 9.14
CA PRO A 96 3.51 -31.36 7.81
C PRO A 96 4.44 -30.16 7.60
N GLY A 97 5.02 -30.05 6.39
CA GLY A 97 5.90 -28.93 6.04
C GLY A 97 7.27 -28.91 6.75
N LEU A 98 7.59 -29.90 7.57
CA LEU A 98 8.88 -29.96 8.25
C LEU A 98 10.01 -30.16 7.24
N CYS A 99 11.04 -29.31 7.35
CA CYS A 99 12.30 -29.44 6.65
C CYS A 99 13.48 -29.41 7.64
N ALA A 100 14.42 -30.32 7.45
CA ALA A 100 15.67 -30.43 8.16
C ALA A 100 16.80 -30.77 7.18
N ARG A 101 18.05 -30.75 7.63
CA ARG A 101 19.19 -31.15 6.76
C ARG A 101 19.03 -32.61 6.35
N GLY A 102 18.96 -32.82 5.03
CA GLY A 102 18.71 -34.15 4.46
C GLY A 102 17.25 -34.63 4.46
N PHE A 103 16.33 -33.81 4.95
CA PHE A 103 14.89 -34.12 4.99
C PHE A 103 14.06 -32.90 4.58
N LEU A 104 13.39 -32.95 3.44
CA LEU A 104 12.57 -31.87 2.93
C LEU A 104 11.14 -32.34 2.67
N SER A 105 10.17 -31.58 3.15
CA SER A 105 8.75 -31.78 2.91
C SER A 105 8.16 -30.70 2.01
N ALA A 106 7.10 -31.03 1.29
CA ALA A 106 6.32 -30.04 0.58
C ALA A 106 5.69 -29.02 1.56
N PRO A 107 5.46 -27.76 1.14
CA PRO A 107 4.79 -26.78 1.96
C PRO A 107 3.44 -27.27 2.47
N CYS A 108 3.19 -27.09 3.76
CA CYS A 108 1.93 -27.48 4.39
C CYS A 108 0.80 -26.57 3.91
N VAL A 109 -0.33 -27.18 3.56
CA VAL A 109 -1.61 -26.49 3.31
C VAL A 109 -2.62 -27.12 4.27
N GLU A 110 -3.09 -26.36 5.24
CA GLU A 110 -3.98 -26.87 6.28
C GLU A 110 -5.41 -27.04 5.75
N GLU A 111 -6.05 -28.12 6.18
CA GLU A 111 -7.49 -28.31 5.99
C GLU A 111 -8.24 -27.75 7.20
N GLY A 112 -9.21 -26.87 6.95
CA GLY A 112 -10.05 -26.31 8.00
C GLY A 112 -9.79 -24.85 8.31
N THR A 113 -10.33 -24.40 9.44
CA THR A 113 -10.28 -23.01 9.88
C THR A 113 -9.20 -22.83 10.92
N PRO A 114 -8.26 -21.92 10.74
CA PRO A 114 -7.24 -21.66 11.75
C PRO A 114 -7.86 -21.10 13.04
N PRO A 115 -7.26 -21.36 14.21
CA PRO A 115 -7.68 -20.74 15.46
C PRO A 115 -7.53 -19.21 15.36
N SER A 116 -8.35 -18.47 16.13
CA SER A 116 -8.24 -17.02 16.20
C SER A 116 -6.91 -16.61 16.82
N PRO A 117 -6.08 -15.77 16.17
CA PRO A 117 -4.80 -15.31 16.70
C PRO A 117 -4.91 -14.13 17.65
N TYR A 118 -6.12 -13.62 17.91
CA TYR A 118 -6.35 -12.34 18.60
C TYR A 118 -6.38 -12.51 20.12
N ALA A 119 -5.20 -12.84 20.67
CA ALA A 119 -4.99 -12.90 22.13
C ALA A 119 -5.01 -11.49 22.76
N PRO A 120 -5.31 -11.34 24.08
CA PRO A 120 -5.34 -10.06 24.76
C PRO A 120 -4.07 -9.22 24.53
N ALA A 121 -2.88 -9.82 24.65
CA ALA A 121 -1.60 -9.14 24.44
C ALA A 121 -1.44 -8.55 23.01
N TYR A 122 -2.03 -9.17 21.99
CA TYR A 122 -2.06 -8.61 20.64
C TYR A 122 -3.02 -7.40 20.57
N LEU A 123 -4.23 -7.54 21.13
CA LEU A 123 -5.27 -6.51 21.05
C LEU A 123 -4.86 -5.22 21.79
N GLU A 124 -4.23 -5.34 22.95
CA GLU A 124 -3.74 -4.20 23.75
C GLU A 124 -2.74 -3.31 22.99
N ASN A 125 -2.02 -3.90 22.03
CA ASN A 125 -1.02 -3.19 21.24
C ASN A 125 -1.55 -2.59 19.92
N LEU A 126 -2.87 -2.70 19.63
CA LEU A 126 -3.44 -2.26 18.35
C LEU A 126 -3.87 -0.78 18.31
N ARG A 127 -3.90 -0.10 19.44
CA ARG A 127 -4.39 1.30 19.50
C ARG A 127 -3.61 2.21 18.55
N GLY A 128 -4.33 2.83 17.61
CA GLY A 128 -3.75 3.71 16.59
C GLY A 128 -2.90 2.99 15.54
N ARG A 129 -3.02 1.67 15.42
CA ARG A 129 -2.26 0.84 14.46
C ARG A 129 -3.18 0.17 13.44
N ILE A 130 -2.59 -0.55 12.53
CA ILE A 130 -3.29 -1.43 11.58
C ILE A 130 -3.44 -2.81 12.24
N ALA A 131 -4.67 -3.32 12.24
CA ALA A 131 -4.96 -4.71 12.58
C ALA A 131 -5.10 -5.53 11.29
N TYR A 132 -4.62 -6.76 11.30
CA TYR A 132 -4.72 -7.65 10.14
C TYR A 132 -5.80 -8.71 10.39
N LEU A 133 -6.63 -8.97 9.37
CA LEU A 133 -7.72 -9.96 9.41
C LEU A 133 -7.65 -10.84 8.17
N GLU A 134 -7.74 -12.14 8.38
CA GLU A 134 -7.86 -13.14 7.32
C GLU A 134 -9.25 -13.79 7.39
N THR A 135 -10.00 -13.78 6.28
CA THR A 135 -11.30 -14.46 6.15
C THR A 135 -11.30 -15.51 5.07
N SER A 136 -10.25 -15.56 4.28
CA SER A 136 -9.97 -16.60 3.30
C SER A 136 -8.46 -16.75 3.09
N ARG A 137 -8.04 -17.92 2.65
CA ARG A 137 -6.64 -18.23 2.34
C ARG A 137 -6.52 -18.86 0.95
N GLY A 138 -5.48 -18.46 0.19
CA GLY A 138 -5.30 -18.86 -1.20
C GLY A 138 -5.88 -17.82 -2.19
N CYS A 139 -5.63 -18.03 -3.47
CA CYS A 139 -6.09 -17.16 -4.56
C CYS A 139 -6.56 -18.00 -5.75
N PRO A 140 -7.65 -17.61 -6.45
CA PRO A 140 -8.10 -18.36 -7.62
C PRO A 140 -7.21 -18.13 -8.86
N TYR A 141 -6.30 -17.16 -8.81
CA TYR A 141 -5.40 -16.82 -9.91
C TYR A 141 -4.02 -17.46 -9.71
N ALA A 142 -3.35 -17.73 -10.83
CA ALA A 142 -2.01 -18.32 -10.88
C ALA A 142 -1.02 -17.36 -11.55
N CYS A 143 -1.05 -16.08 -11.16
CA CYS A 143 -0.14 -15.08 -11.73
C CYS A 143 1.32 -15.48 -11.47
N ALA A 144 2.15 -15.47 -12.53
CA ALA A 144 3.51 -16.01 -12.51
C ALA A 144 4.46 -15.29 -11.52
N PHE A 145 4.20 -14.01 -11.22
CA PHE A 145 4.97 -13.21 -10.26
C PHE A 145 4.55 -13.39 -8.80
N CYS A 146 3.43 -14.11 -8.52
CA CYS A 146 2.77 -14.09 -7.22
C CYS A 146 2.83 -15.45 -6.52
N LEU A 147 3.07 -15.44 -5.20
CA LEU A 147 3.06 -16.65 -4.37
C LEU A 147 1.65 -17.13 -4.00
N SER A 148 0.64 -16.26 -4.08
CA SER A 148 -0.69 -16.56 -3.52
C SER A 148 -1.39 -17.72 -4.22
N GLY A 149 -1.08 -18.00 -5.48
CA GLY A 149 -1.58 -19.17 -6.22
C GLY A 149 -0.97 -20.50 -5.75
N ARG A 150 0.14 -20.47 -5.01
CA ARG A 150 0.80 -21.66 -4.44
C ARG A 150 0.14 -22.17 -3.16
N CYS A 151 -0.70 -21.35 -2.51
CA CYS A 151 -1.40 -21.72 -1.28
C CYS A 151 -2.61 -22.64 -1.50
N GLY A 152 -2.71 -23.27 -2.69
CA GLY A 152 -3.82 -24.16 -3.07
C GLY A 152 -5.08 -23.40 -3.48
N LYS A 153 -6.20 -24.15 -3.59
CA LYS A 153 -7.50 -23.57 -3.90
C LYS A 153 -7.96 -22.62 -2.79
N PRO A 154 -8.66 -21.52 -3.11
CA PRO A 154 -9.19 -20.61 -2.09
C PRO A 154 -10.06 -21.36 -1.07
N ARG A 155 -9.83 -21.08 0.20
CA ARG A 155 -10.57 -21.63 1.35
C ARG A 155 -11.15 -20.46 2.13
N TRP A 156 -12.46 -20.44 2.31
CA TRP A 156 -13.16 -19.38 3.06
C TRP A 156 -13.43 -19.86 4.48
N PHE A 157 -13.14 -19.01 5.45
CA PHE A 157 -13.41 -19.29 6.85
C PHE A 157 -14.88 -19.03 7.20
N PRO A 158 -15.43 -19.62 8.27
CA PRO A 158 -16.82 -19.43 8.65
C PRO A 158 -17.17 -17.97 8.87
N LEU A 159 -18.24 -17.50 8.24
CA LEU A 159 -18.70 -16.10 8.32
C LEU A 159 -18.89 -15.62 9.78
N GLU A 160 -19.39 -16.48 10.67
CA GLU A 160 -19.60 -16.10 12.07
C GLU A 160 -18.27 -15.86 12.81
N GLN A 161 -17.20 -16.56 12.44
CA GLN A 161 -15.86 -16.28 12.96
C GLN A 161 -15.34 -14.95 12.41
N ALA A 162 -15.45 -14.72 11.10
CA ALA A 162 -15.07 -13.47 10.47
C ALA A 162 -15.78 -12.27 11.13
N LYS A 163 -17.09 -12.36 11.32
CA LYS A 163 -17.89 -11.33 11.98
C LYS A 163 -17.44 -11.04 13.42
N ARG A 164 -17.17 -12.09 14.22
CA ARG A 164 -16.65 -11.91 15.58
C ARG A 164 -15.28 -11.22 15.57
N ASN A 165 -14.39 -11.65 14.69
CA ASN A 165 -13.05 -11.07 14.57
C ASN A 165 -13.11 -9.60 14.11
N ILE A 166 -13.99 -9.24 13.17
CA ILE A 166 -14.24 -7.87 12.74
C ILE A 166 -14.59 -6.98 13.94
N LEU A 167 -15.56 -7.39 14.75
CA LEU A 167 -15.96 -6.63 15.94
C LEU A 167 -14.83 -6.52 16.96
N THR A 168 -14.12 -7.61 17.21
CA THR A 168 -12.99 -7.64 18.15
C THR A 168 -11.90 -6.66 17.73
N LEU A 169 -11.49 -6.69 16.46
CA LEU A 169 -10.44 -5.82 15.93
C LEU A 169 -10.89 -4.36 15.84
N ALA A 170 -12.10 -4.11 15.38
CA ALA A 170 -12.63 -2.74 15.30
C ALA A 170 -12.73 -2.06 16.69
N ARG A 171 -12.98 -2.83 17.75
CA ARG A 171 -13.08 -2.34 19.14
C ARG A 171 -11.72 -2.23 19.85
N SER A 172 -10.64 -2.77 19.29
CA SER A 172 -9.30 -2.74 19.90
C SER A 172 -8.63 -1.36 19.87
N GLY A 173 -9.23 -0.38 19.19
CA GLY A 173 -8.64 0.93 18.95
C GLY A 173 -7.73 0.99 17.72
N ALA A 174 -7.72 -0.05 16.88
CA ALA A 174 -7.08 -0.01 15.57
C ALA A 174 -7.77 1.04 14.68
N HIS A 175 -6.99 1.82 13.94
CA HIS A 175 -7.56 2.79 12.99
C HIS A 175 -7.93 2.14 11.64
N THR A 176 -7.27 1.04 11.29
CA THR A 176 -7.54 0.29 10.06
C THR A 176 -7.56 -1.20 10.37
N VAL A 177 -8.55 -1.92 9.85
CA VAL A 177 -8.58 -3.37 9.77
C VAL A 177 -8.29 -3.76 8.33
N LYS A 178 -7.07 -4.22 8.06
CA LYS A 178 -6.65 -4.67 6.73
C LYS A 178 -6.96 -6.16 6.57
N PHE A 179 -7.84 -6.48 5.61
CA PHE A 179 -8.05 -7.84 5.16
C PHE A 179 -6.84 -8.27 4.32
N ILE A 180 -6.26 -9.42 4.67
CA ILE A 180 -5.13 -10.00 3.94
C ILE A 180 -5.55 -11.13 3.00
N ASP A 181 -6.84 -11.22 2.76
CA ASP A 181 -7.44 -12.07 1.72
C ASP A 181 -6.93 -11.64 0.35
N ARG A 182 -6.26 -12.53 -0.37
CA ARG A 182 -5.54 -12.19 -1.64
C ARG A 182 -6.45 -11.80 -2.80
N THR A 183 -7.72 -12.11 -2.72
CA THR A 183 -8.78 -11.65 -3.62
C THR A 183 -10.09 -11.72 -2.84
N PHE A 184 -10.37 -10.70 -2.06
CA PHE A 184 -11.50 -10.67 -1.13
C PHE A 184 -12.85 -11.00 -1.80
N ASN A 185 -13.05 -10.51 -3.03
CA ASN A 185 -14.29 -10.72 -3.79
C ASN A 185 -14.28 -11.98 -4.70
N ALA A 186 -13.30 -12.87 -4.53
CA ALA A 186 -13.28 -14.15 -5.27
C ALA A 186 -14.52 -15.02 -5.01
N ASN A 187 -15.12 -14.92 -3.81
CA ASN A 187 -16.44 -15.42 -3.50
C ASN A 187 -17.40 -14.26 -3.22
N PRO A 188 -18.20 -13.81 -4.18
CA PRO A 188 -19.08 -12.66 -4.01
C PRO A 188 -20.08 -12.78 -2.86
N ALA A 189 -20.61 -13.98 -2.59
CA ALA A 189 -21.56 -14.20 -1.50
C ALA A 189 -20.89 -13.99 -0.14
N HIS A 190 -19.67 -14.50 0.06
CA HIS A 190 -18.88 -14.31 1.28
C HIS A 190 -18.49 -12.84 1.47
N ALA A 191 -17.97 -12.21 0.43
CA ALA A 191 -17.58 -10.80 0.45
C ALA A 191 -18.78 -9.87 0.77
N ASN A 192 -19.89 -10.04 0.06
CA ASN A 192 -21.09 -9.23 0.27
C ASN A 192 -21.69 -9.42 1.68
N ALA A 193 -21.63 -10.63 2.23
CA ALA A 193 -22.07 -10.88 3.61
C ALA A 193 -21.20 -10.13 4.64
N ILE A 194 -19.89 -10.05 4.41
CA ILE A 194 -18.97 -9.27 5.25
C ILE A 194 -19.21 -7.77 5.10
N LEU A 195 -19.32 -7.25 3.87
CA LEU A 195 -19.60 -5.84 3.61
C LEU A 195 -20.92 -5.41 4.26
N ALA A 196 -22.00 -6.17 4.05
CA ALA A 196 -23.31 -5.89 4.67
C ALA A 196 -23.25 -5.92 6.20
N PHE A 197 -22.47 -6.84 6.78
CA PHE A 197 -22.27 -6.90 8.23
C PHE A 197 -21.55 -5.65 8.75
N ILE A 198 -20.46 -5.21 8.11
CA ILE A 198 -19.74 -4.01 8.49
C ILE A 198 -20.65 -2.79 8.41
N LEU A 199 -21.38 -2.60 7.30
CA LEU A 199 -22.31 -1.48 7.11
C LEU A 199 -23.40 -1.44 8.19
N LYS A 200 -23.98 -2.60 8.52
CA LYS A 200 -25.01 -2.71 9.55
C LYS A 200 -24.53 -2.29 10.93
N HIS A 201 -23.27 -2.53 11.27
CA HIS A 201 -22.69 -2.30 12.59
C HIS A 201 -21.88 -1.00 12.69
N TYR A 202 -21.57 -0.34 11.56
CA TYR A 202 -20.76 0.88 11.53
C TYR A 202 -21.44 2.05 12.26
N GLY A 203 -20.67 2.73 13.11
CA GLY A 203 -21.19 3.80 13.98
C GLY A 203 -21.98 3.30 15.21
N ARG A 204 -22.07 1.99 15.42
CA ARG A 204 -22.73 1.35 16.58
C ARG A 204 -21.74 0.43 17.30
N ASP A 205 -21.64 -0.82 16.85
CA ASP A 205 -20.71 -1.82 17.38
C ASP A 205 -19.29 -1.68 16.83
N ILE A 206 -19.16 -1.10 15.66
CA ILE A 206 -17.92 -0.69 15.00
C ILE A 206 -17.81 0.82 15.19
N PRO A 207 -16.76 1.33 15.86
CA PRO A 207 -16.57 2.77 16.04
C PRO A 207 -16.50 3.51 14.71
N ALA A 208 -17.12 4.67 14.63
CA ALA A 208 -16.98 5.56 13.48
C ALA A 208 -15.50 5.98 13.33
N GLY A 209 -15.02 6.03 12.06
CA GLY A 209 -13.64 6.35 11.73
C GLY A 209 -12.71 5.14 11.61
N VAL A 210 -13.15 3.92 11.95
CA VAL A 210 -12.41 2.69 11.60
C VAL A 210 -12.51 2.48 10.09
N CYS A 211 -11.35 2.30 9.44
CA CYS A 211 -11.26 1.99 8.02
C CYS A 211 -11.07 0.48 7.82
N PHE A 212 -11.76 -0.09 6.83
CA PHE A 212 -11.56 -1.48 6.39
C PHE A 212 -10.91 -1.48 5.01
N HIS A 213 -9.78 -2.15 4.89
CA HIS A 213 -9.01 -2.23 3.66
C HIS A 213 -9.15 -3.61 3.03
N PHE A 214 -9.46 -3.67 1.72
CA PHE A 214 -9.68 -4.90 0.98
C PHE A 214 -8.84 -4.94 -0.30
N GLU A 215 -8.22 -6.09 -0.59
CA GLU A 215 -7.60 -6.38 -1.89
C GLU A 215 -8.64 -7.06 -2.82
N LEU A 216 -8.94 -6.46 -3.97
CA LEU A 216 -10.00 -6.87 -4.87
C LEU A 216 -9.49 -7.20 -6.29
N ALA A 217 -10.18 -8.13 -6.96
CA ALA A 217 -10.16 -8.20 -8.42
C ALA A 217 -11.27 -7.29 -8.97
N GLY A 218 -10.87 -6.19 -9.62
CA GLY A 218 -11.81 -5.13 -9.99
C GLY A 218 -12.73 -5.49 -11.16
N ASP A 219 -12.30 -6.42 -12.04
CA ASP A 219 -13.06 -6.86 -13.23
C ASP A 219 -14.20 -7.83 -12.90
N ILE A 220 -14.19 -8.48 -11.73
CA ILE A 220 -15.24 -9.43 -11.31
C ILE A 220 -16.26 -8.83 -10.33
N LEU A 221 -16.22 -7.52 -10.09
CA LEU A 221 -17.21 -6.82 -9.26
C LEU A 221 -18.62 -6.93 -9.86
N ARG A 222 -19.61 -7.17 -8.99
CA ARG A 222 -21.01 -7.35 -9.36
C ARG A 222 -21.87 -6.20 -8.86
N GLU A 223 -23.07 -6.03 -9.44
CA GLU A 223 -24.00 -4.94 -9.08
C GLU A 223 -24.38 -4.98 -7.59
N GLU A 224 -24.57 -6.16 -7.01
CA GLU A 224 -24.88 -6.28 -5.59
C GLU A 224 -23.72 -5.77 -4.70
N THR A 225 -22.47 -5.98 -5.13
CA THR A 225 -21.28 -5.46 -4.43
C THR A 225 -21.21 -3.94 -4.57
N PHE A 226 -21.45 -3.40 -5.75
CA PHE A 226 -21.51 -1.94 -5.96
C PHE A 226 -22.59 -1.29 -5.10
N ALA A 227 -23.78 -1.88 -5.03
CA ALA A 227 -24.87 -1.36 -4.18
C ALA A 227 -24.53 -1.32 -2.69
N LEU A 228 -23.68 -2.23 -2.21
CA LEU A 228 -23.16 -2.18 -0.84
C LEU A 228 -22.08 -1.09 -0.68
N LEU A 229 -21.16 -1.00 -1.64
CA LEU A 229 -20.08 -0.01 -1.60
C LEU A 229 -20.62 1.44 -1.66
N GLU A 230 -21.67 1.68 -2.42
CA GLU A 230 -22.36 3.00 -2.47
C GLU A 230 -22.92 3.44 -1.11
N GLN A 231 -23.30 2.50 -0.25
CA GLN A 231 -23.85 2.78 1.08
C GLN A 231 -22.76 3.02 2.13
N ALA A 232 -21.48 2.81 1.78
CA ALA A 232 -20.41 2.94 2.75
C ALA A 232 -20.27 4.39 3.24
N PRO A 233 -20.19 4.60 4.57
CA PRO A 233 -19.84 5.91 5.11
C PRO A 233 -18.49 6.38 4.56
N PRO A 234 -18.33 7.67 4.24
CA PRO A 234 -17.09 8.19 3.69
C PRO A 234 -15.86 7.83 4.54
N GLY A 235 -14.85 7.20 3.91
CA GLY A 235 -13.62 6.75 4.57
C GLY A 235 -13.72 5.41 5.32
N ALA A 236 -14.90 4.78 5.35
CA ALA A 236 -15.05 3.47 5.98
C ALA A 236 -14.36 2.35 5.21
N PHE A 237 -14.23 2.47 3.90
CA PHE A 237 -13.60 1.47 3.05
C PHE A 237 -12.42 2.05 2.26
N GLN A 238 -11.39 1.22 2.12
CA GLN A 238 -10.28 1.41 1.22
C GLN A 238 -10.14 0.16 0.35
N LEU A 239 -10.05 0.35 -0.96
CA LEU A 239 -9.96 -0.73 -1.93
C LEU A 239 -8.61 -0.69 -2.63
N GLU A 240 -7.89 -1.80 -2.62
CA GLU A 240 -6.65 -2.01 -3.37
C GLU A 240 -6.95 -2.94 -4.55
N ILE A 241 -6.66 -2.47 -5.77
CA ILE A 241 -7.00 -3.16 -7.01
C ILE A 241 -5.76 -3.28 -7.87
N GLY A 242 -5.19 -4.48 -7.92
CA GLY A 242 -4.05 -4.76 -8.76
C GLY A 242 -4.44 -4.77 -10.24
N MET A 243 -3.98 -3.80 -11.01
CA MET A 243 -4.07 -3.78 -12.47
C MET A 243 -2.86 -4.48 -13.07
N GLN A 244 -1.69 -4.21 -12.54
CA GLN A 244 -0.35 -4.66 -12.89
C GLN A 244 0.16 -4.08 -14.21
N SER A 245 -0.64 -4.13 -15.28
CA SER A 245 -0.42 -3.56 -16.60
C SER A 245 -1.76 -3.41 -17.34
N PHE A 246 -1.79 -2.59 -18.39
CA PHE A 246 -2.88 -2.56 -19.38
C PHE A 246 -2.47 -3.17 -20.73
N CYS A 247 -1.26 -3.69 -20.85
CA CYS A 247 -0.80 -4.42 -22.02
C CYS A 247 -1.33 -5.87 -21.96
N GLU A 248 -2.24 -6.22 -22.86
CA GLU A 248 -2.84 -7.57 -22.89
C GLU A 248 -1.79 -8.67 -23.09
N LYS A 249 -0.75 -8.40 -23.91
CA LYS A 249 0.35 -9.33 -24.12
C LYS A 249 1.12 -9.62 -22.84
N THR A 250 1.37 -8.57 -22.05
CA THR A 250 2.03 -8.65 -20.73
C THR A 250 1.17 -9.47 -19.76
N LEU A 251 -0.11 -9.14 -19.64
CA LEU A 251 -1.03 -9.85 -18.74
C LEU A 251 -1.15 -11.33 -19.09
N ALA A 252 -1.24 -11.66 -20.38
CA ALA A 252 -1.26 -13.05 -20.86
C ALA A 252 0.05 -13.78 -20.52
N ALA A 253 1.21 -13.16 -20.75
CA ALA A 253 2.51 -13.74 -20.45
C ALA A 253 2.68 -14.06 -18.95
N VAL A 254 2.23 -13.18 -18.05
CA VAL A 254 2.27 -13.43 -16.59
C VAL A 254 1.08 -14.25 -16.08
N ARG A 255 0.36 -14.92 -16.95
CA ARG A 255 -0.76 -15.83 -16.63
C ARG A 255 -1.89 -15.12 -15.86
N ARG A 256 -2.05 -13.79 -16.02
CA ARG A 256 -3.08 -12.99 -15.37
C ARG A 256 -4.31 -12.84 -16.27
N LYS A 257 -5.41 -13.43 -15.84
CA LYS A 257 -6.71 -13.31 -16.52
C LYS A 257 -7.46 -12.11 -15.96
N THR A 258 -7.60 -11.06 -16.76
CA THR A 258 -8.29 -9.82 -16.39
C THR A 258 -8.92 -9.20 -17.64
N ASP A 259 -10.18 -8.83 -17.59
CA ASP A 259 -10.81 -7.99 -18.60
C ASP A 259 -10.46 -6.52 -18.32
N THR A 260 -9.51 -5.97 -19.07
CA THR A 260 -9.03 -4.60 -18.87
C THR A 260 -10.08 -3.54 -19.20
N GLY A 261 -11.07 -3.87 -20.05
CA GLY A 261 -12.20 -2.98 -20.38
C GLY A 261 -13.14 -2.83 -19.19
N VAL A 262 -13.63 -3.97 -18.67
CA VAL A 262 -14.49 -4.02 -17.49
C VAL A 262 -13.76 -3.46 -16.26
N LEU A 263 -12.48 -3.79 -16.08
CA LEU A 263 -11.66 -3.28 -14.98
C LEU A 263 -11.63 -1.74 -14.96
N LYS A 264 -11.33 -1.10 -16.11
CA LYS A 264 -11.33 0.37 -16.24
C LYS A 264 -12.68 0.99 -15.93
N GLN A 265 -13.76 0.39 -16.41
CA GLN A 265 -15.12 0.86 -16.16
C GLN A 265 -15.46 0.79 -14.67
N ASN A 266 -15.16 -0.33 -14.04
CA ASN A 266 -15.45 -0.56 -12.63
C ASN A 266 -14.64 0.37 -11.72
N ILE A 267 -13.34 0.58 -11.99
CA ILE A 267 -12.52 1.53 -11.22
C ILE A 267 -13.07 2.96 -11.34
N ARG A 268 -13.42 3.41 -12.55
CA ARG A 268 -14.05 4.74 -12.72
C ARG A 268 -15.34 4.87 -11.92
N ARG A 269 -16.17 3.83 -11.88
CA ARG A 269 -17.40 3.81 -11.08
C ARG A 269 -17.10 3.92 -9.59
N LEU A 270 -16.13 3.17 -9.07
CA LEU A 270 -15.71 3.25 -7.66
C LEU A 270 -15.16 4.64 -7.30
N VAL A 271 -14.32 5.20 -8.14
CA VAL A 271 -13.77 6.56 -7.94
C VAL A 271 -14.87 7.62 -7.95
N ALA A 272 -15.85 7.49 -8.85
CA ALA A 272 -16.96 8.43 -8.96
C ALA A 272 -17.90 8.44 -7.74
N MET A 273 -17.96 7.35 -6.95
CA MET A 273 -18.71 7.31 -5.69
C MET A 273 -18.17 8.29 -4.65
N GLY A 274 -16.84 8.52 -4.63
CA GLY A 274 -16.20 9.53 -3.79
C GLY A 274 -16.21 9.26 -2.27
N ASN A 275 -16.74 8.11 -1.83
CA ASN A 275 -16.90 7.75 -0.43
C ASN A 275 -15.83 6.78 0.10
N MET A 276 -14.94 6.28 -0.77
CA MET A 276 -13.87 5.34 -0.41
C MET A 276 -12.54 5.71 -1.07
N HIS A 277 -11.44 5.30 -0.45
CA HIS A 277 -10.11 5.41 -1.02
C HIS A 277 -9.86 4.26 -1.98
N VAL A 278 -9.62 4.57 -3.25
CA VAL A 278 -9.27 3.58 -4.28
C VAL A 278 -7.78 3.65 -4.55
N HIS A 279 -7.11 2.52 -4.38
CA HIS A 279 -5.69 2.32 -4.65
C HIS A 279 -5.55 1.35 -5.81
N ILE A 280 -4.73 1.69 -6.80
CA ILE A 280 -4.49 0.87 -7.99
C ILE A 280 -2.99 0.68 -8.21
N ASP A 281 -2.59 -0.52 -8.70
CA ASP A 281 -1.18 -0.91 -8.78
C ASP A 281 -0.75 -1.23 -10.20
N LEU A 282 0.45 -0.77 -10.55
CA LEU A 282 1.21 -1.17 -11.73
C LEU A 282 2.53 -1.82 -11.30
N ILE A 283 3.03 -2.77 -12.10
CA ILE A 283 4.33 -3.43 -11.87
C ILE A 283 5.23 -3.18 -13.07
N ALA A 284 6.32 -2.45 -12.87
CA ALA A 284 7.39 -2.29 -13.85
C ALA A 284 8.30 -3.53 -13.90
N GLY A 285 8.71 -3.92 -15.09
CA GLY A 285 9.61 -5.07 -15.30
C GLY A 285 8.90 -6.36 -15.69
N LEU A 286 7.60 -6.31 -15.96
CA LEU A 286 6.86 -7.46 -16.49
C LEU A 286 7.26 -7.78 -17.95
N PRO A 287 7.11 -9.04 -18.40
CA PRO A 287 7.41 -9.43 -19.78
C PRO A 287 6.65 -8.63 -20.82
N HIS A 288 7.31 -8.37 -21.96
CA HIS A 288 6.74 -7.68 -23.13
C HIS A 288 6.30 -6.22 -22.91
N GLU A 289 6.74 -5.58 -21.83
CA GLU A 289 6.40 -4.19 -21.50
C GLU A 289 7.69 -3.36 -21.47
N ASP A 290 7.97 -2.66 -22.57
CA ASP A 290 9.04 -1.67 -22.69
C ASP A 290 8.63 -0.33 -22.02
N LEU A 291 9.56 0.63 -21.95
CA LEU A 291 9.31 1.93 -21.32
C LEU A 291 8.13 2.67 -21.95
N ARG A 292 7.93 2.56 -23.27
CA ARG A 292 6.82 3.19 -23.98
C ARG A 292 5.49 2.55 -23.61
N THR A 293 5.41 1.22 -23.66
CA THR A 293 4.18 0.46 -23.35
C THR A 293 3.82 0.61 -21.88
N PHE A 294 4.81 0.61 -20.99
CA PHE A 294 4.59 0.92 -19.57
C PHE A 294 4.03 2.34 -19.37
N GLY A 295 4.57 3.32 -20.11
CA GLY A 295 4.07 4.69 -20.09
C GLY A 295 2.60 4.82 -20.54
N GLU A 296 2.17 4.00 -21.49
CA GLU A 296 0.76 3.91 -21.93
C GLU A 296 -0.13 3.32 -20.81
N SER A 297 0.35 2.26 -20.14
CA SER A 297 -0.30 1.67 -18.96
C SER A 297 -0.40 2.68 -17.82
N PHE A 298 0.68 3.41 -17.54
CA PHE A 298 0.74 4.45 -16.51
C PHE A 298 -0.27 5.58 -16.79
N ASN A 299 -0.28 6.13 -18.01
CA ASN A 299 -1.20 7.19 -18.39
C ASN A 299 -2.66 6.73 -18.30
N THR A 300 -2.93 5.47 -18.68
CA THR A 300 -4.26 4.86 -18.54
C THR A 300 -4.67 4.78 -17.07
N GLY A 301 -3.80 4.26 -16.20
CA GLY A 301 -4.05 4.17 -14.77
C GLY A 301 -4.26 5.54 -14.12
N TYR A 302 -3.40 6.52 -14.44
CA TYR A 302 -3.52 7.89 -13.93
C TYR A 302 -4.86 8.54 -14.31
N ALA A 303 -5.33 8.32 -15.54
CA ALA A 303 -6.60 8.84 -16.04
C ALA A 303 -7.85 8.21 -15.38
N LEU A 304 -7.70 7.12 -14.61
CA LEU A 304 -8.79 6.56 -13.80
C LEU A 304 -9.12 7.41 -12.58
N GLY A 305 -8.19 8.28 -12.13
CA GLY A 305 -8.43 9.23 -11.05
C GLY A 305 -8.50 8.61 -9.65
N ALA A 306 -7.92 7.43 -9.44
CA ALA A 306 -7.82 6.81 -8.14
C ALA A 306 -7.02 7.69 -7.16
N GLN A 307 -7.26 7.59 -5.85
CA GLN A 307 -6.57 8.38 -4.84
C GLN A 307 -5.09 7.99 -4.72
N MET A 308 -4.74 6.76 -5.08
CA MET A 308 -3.36 6.27 -5.12
C MET A 308 -3.12 5.46 -6.39
N LEU A 309 -2.03 5.76 -7.08
CA LEU A 309 -1.48 4.97 -8.18
C LEU A 309 -0.09 4.50 -7.76
N GLN A 310 0.03 3.25 -7.39
CA GLN A 310 1.32 2.66 -7.02
C GLN A 310 2.07 2.22 -8.27
N LEU A 311 3.30 2.70 -8.42
CA LEU A 311 4.26 2.18 -9.38
C LEU A 311 5.19 1.24 -8.61
N GLY A 312 4.92 -0.07 -8.68
CA GLY A 312 5.76 -1.09 -8.08
C GLY A 312 6.78 -1.66 -9.08
N PHE A 313 7.80 -2.35 -8.56
CA PHE A 313 8.80 -3.06 -9.36
C PHE A 313 8.66 -4.55 -9.14
N LEU A 314 8.86 -5.32 -10.22
CA LEU A 314 8.84 -6.78 -10.18
C LEU A 314 9.85 -7.30 -9.16
N LYS A 315 9.42 -8.22 -8.31
CA LYS A 315 10.25 -8.93 -7.34
C LYS A 315 10.18 -10.42 -7.61
N LEU A 316 11.33 -11.05 -7.73
CA LEU A 316 11.45 -12.48 -8.07
C LEU A 316 11.45 -13.31 -6.78
N LEU A 317 10.28 -13.48 -6.18
CA LEU A 317 10.11 -14.15 -4.90
C LEU A 317 10.40 -15.65 -5.01
N HIS A 318 11.01 -16.25 -3.98
CA HIS A 318 11.17 -17.70 -3.91
C HIS A 318 9.80 -18.39 -4.00
N GLY A 319 9.66 -19.36 -4.90
CA GLY A 319 8.42 -20.05 -5.19
C GLY A 319 7.52 -19.39 -6.23
N ALA A 320 7.81 -18.17 -6.71
CA ALA A 320 7.09 -17.59 -7.84
C ALA A 320 7.55 -18.24 -9.16
N ALA A 321 6.61 -18.53 -10.07
CA ALA A 321 6.93 -19.15 -11.36
C ALA A 321 7.97 -18.34 -12.15
N MET A 322 7.91 -17.01 -12.11
CA MET A 322 8.89 -16.13 -12.78
C MET A 322 10.33 -16.31 -12.27
N ARG A 323 10.52 -16.78 -11.03
CA ARG A 323 11.86 -17.13 -10.51
C ARG A 323 12.25 -18.56 -10.86
N GLU A 324 11.30 -19.49 -10.83
CA GLU A 324 11.53 -20.92 -11.05
C GLU A 324 11.63 -21.32 -12.52
N GLU A 325 11.12 -20.48 -13.44
CA GLU A 325 11.05 -20.73 -14.88
C GLU A 325 11.84 -19.64 -15.67
N PRO A 326 13.16 -19.51 -15.46
CA PRO A 326 13.97 -18.39 -16.02
C PRO A 326 14.05 -18.42 -17.56
N GLU A 327 13.83 -19.57 -18.20
CA GLU A 327 13.78 -19.68 -19.67
C GLU A 327 12.53 -19.01 -20.24
N GLU A 328 11.38 -19.12 -19.53
CA GLU A 328 10.12 -18.46 -19.91
C GLU A 328 10.12 -16.98 -19.50
N PHE A 329 10.74 -16.65 -18.36
CA PHE A 329 10.77 -15.31 -17.79
C PHE A 329 12.21 -14.78 -17.62
N PRO A 330 12.93 -14.54 -18.71
CA PRO A 330 14.31 -14.09 -18.64
C PRO A 330 14.39 -12.67 -18.04
N CYS A 331 15.10 -12.53 -16.93
CA CYS A 331 15.38 -11.24 -16.28
C CYS A 331 16.63 -11.35 -15.39
N VAL A 332 17.24 -10.20 -15.13
CA VAL A 332 18.27 -10.05 -14.09
C VAL A 332 17.63 -9.35 -12.90
N PHE A 333 17.87 -9.87 -11.71
CA PHE A 333 17.32 -9.33 -10.47
C PHE A 333 18.38 -9.36 -9.37
N SER A 334 18.15 -8.62 -8.27
CA SER A 334 19.01 -8.64 -7.11
C SER A 334 18.97 -10.01 -6.43
N GLU A 335 20.14 -10.57 -6.10
CA GLU A 335 20.22 -11.78 -5.26
C GLU A 335 19.81 -11.47 -3.80
N ASP A 336 19.94 -10.23 -3.40
CA ASP A 336 19.53 -9.73 -2.09
C ASP A 336 18.03 -9.38 -2.04
N PRO A 337 17.33 -9.65 -0.92
CA PRO A 337 16.00 -9.12 -0.71
C PRO A 337 15.96 -7.59 -0.90
N PRO A 338 15.00 -7.06 -1.62
CA PRO A 338 13.73 -7.66 -2.03
C PRO A 338 13.72 -8.38 -3.38
N TYR A 339 14.83 -8.83 -3.93
CA TYR A 339 14.94 -9.56 -5.21
C TYR A 339 14.37 -8.77 -6.40
N GLU A 340 14.57 -7.48 -6.37
CA GLU A 340 13.99 -6.56 -7.35
C GLU A 340 14.67 -6.70 -8.70
N VAL A 341 13.86 -6.60 -9.77
CA VAL A 341 14.33 -6.62 -11.14
C VAL A 341 15.35 -5.51 -11.42
N GLN A 342 16.44 -5.86 -12.09
CA GLN A 342 17.53 -4.96 -12.49
C GLN A 342 17.63 -4.80 -14.01
N LYS A 343 17.14 -5.77 -14.78
CA LYS A 343 17.08 -5.75 -16.23
C LYS A 343 16.12 -6.80 -16.75
N THR A 344 15.43 -6.51 -17.85
CA THR A 344 14.65 -7.49 -18.62
C THR A 344 15.03 -7.38 -20.11
N PRO A 345 14.57 -8.28 -20.98
CA PRO A 345 14.73 -8.09 -22.43
C PRO A 345 14.06 -6.83 -22.99
N TRP A 346 13.14 -6.22 -22.24
CA TRP A 346 12.33 -5.08 -22.66
C TRP A 346 12.67 -3.77 -21.93
N LEU A 347 13.33 -3.84 -20.78
CA LEU A 347 13.74 -2.69 -19.96
C LEU A 347 15.22 -2.81 -19.60
N SER A 348 15.99 -1.79 -19.96
CA SER A 348 17.38 -1.65 -19.53
C SER A 348 17.47 -1.19 -18.06
N PRO A 349 18.64 -1.32 -17.40
CA PRO A 349 18.86 -0.75 -16.07
C PRO A 349 18.59 0.75 -16.01
N GLU A 350 19.00 1.51 -17.03
CA GLU A 350 18.81 2.96 -17.11
C GLU A 350 17.33 3.34 -17.22
N GLU A 351 16.53 2.56 -17.95
CA GLU A 351 15.09 2.75 -18.05
C GLU A 351 14.38 2.41 -16.74
N LEU A 352 14.83 1.38 -16.01
CA LEU A 352 14.34 1.09 -14.67
C LEU A 352 14.69 2.22 -13.68
N ASP A 353 15.87 2.85 -13.81
CA ASP A 353 16.23 4.02 -13.00
C ASP A 353 15.36 5.23 -13.31
N VAL A 354 14.98 5.44 -14.57
CA VAL A 354 13.97 6.46 -14.94
C VAL A 354 12.64 6.17 -14.27
N LEU A 355 12.20 4.91 -14.21
CA LEU A 355 10.94 4.53 -13.56
C LEU A 355 11.02 4.69 -12.04
N ARG A 356 12.16 4.37 -11.38
CA ARG A 356 12.35 4.63 -9.93
C ARG A 356 12.29 6.12 -9.60
N ALA A 357 12.89 6.95 -10.44
CA ALA A 357 12.80 8.40 -10.27
C ALA A 357 11.37 8.93 -10.48
N ALA A 358 10.63 8.36 -11.43
CA ALA A 358 9.22 8.69 -11.67
C ALA A 358 8.32 8.26 -10.51
N GLU A 359 8.60 7.11 -9.91
CA GLU A 359 7.91 6.60 -8.71
C GLU A 359 8.07 7.55 -7.54
N ASP A 360 9.31 7.98 -7.20
CA ASP A 360 9.55 8.96 -6.12
C ASP A 360 8.80 10.27 -6.36
N ALA A 361 8.78 10.76 -7.59
CA ALA A 361 8.04 11.98 -7.94
C ALA A 361 6.52 11.78 -7.83
N LEU A 362 6.00 10.62 -8.23
CA LEU A 362 4.58 10.26 -8.12
C LEU A 362 4.15 10.17 -6.64
N GLU A 363 4.94 9.49 -5.81
CA GLU A 363 4.71 9.38 -4.36
C GLU A 363 4.66 10.76 -3.69
N ARG A 364 5.62 11.62 -4.00
CA ARG A 364 5.70 12.96 -3.39
C ARG A 364 4.60 13.90 -3.84
N CYS A 365 4.13 13.79 -5.08
CA CYS A 365 3.17 14.75 -5.64
C CYS A 365 1.74 14.22 -5.62
N TYR A 366 1.50 13.03 -6.18
CA TYR A 366 0.17 12.47 -6.36
C TYR A 366 -0.28 11.67 -5.15
N ASN A 367 0.42 10.59 -4.82
CA ASN A 367 0.02 9.65 -3.78
C ASN A 367 -0.01 10.29 -2.38
N SER A 368 0.88 11.25 -2.11
CA SER A 368 0.84 12.05 -0.89
C SER A 368 -0.37 13.01 -0.81
N GLY A 369 -1.06 13.26 -1.91
CA GLY A 369 -2.13 14.25 -2.02
C GLY A 369 -1.68 15.72 -1.91
N ARG A 370 -0.35 15.97 -1.84
CA ARG A 370 0.18 17.31 -1.49
C ARG A 370 0.28 18.27 -2.65
N PHE A 371 0.36 17.79 -3.91
CA PHE A 371 0.56 18.63 -5.09
C PHE A 371 -0.36 18.24 -6.25
N LEU A 372 -1.60 17.83 -5.96
CA LEU A 372 -2.56 17.37 -6.96
C LEU A 372 -2.94 18.47 -7.95
N GLU A 373 -3.32 19.66 -7.45
CA GLU A 373 -3.70 20.79 -8.30
C GLU A 373 -2.49 21.35 -9.04
N THR A 374 -1.33 21.37 -8.37
CA THR A 374 -0.05 21.77 -8.96
C THR A 374 0.34 20.91 -10.16
N ALA A 375 0.34 19.58 -9.97
CA ALA A 375 0.70 18.63 -11.02
C ALA A 375 -0.30 18.69 -12.19
N ALA A 376 -1.61 18.73 -11.89
CA ALA A 376 -2.66 18.82 -12.90
C ALA A 376 -2.52 20.10 -13.75
N TYR A 377 -2.29 21.26 -13.09
CA TYR A 377 -2.05 22.52 -13.79
C TYR A 377 -0.80 22.46 -14.68
N ALA A 378 0.33 22.01 -14.09
CA ALA A 378 1.60 21.98 -14.80
C ALA A 378 1.57 21.06 -16.03
N MET A 379 0.97 19.87 -15.92
CA MET A 379 0.79 18.95 -17.05
C MET A 379 -0.07 19.56 -18.15
N ALA A 380 -1.22 20.14 -17.79
CA ALA A 380 -2.14 20.74 -18.75
C ALA A 380 -1.51 21.94 -19.48
N ALA A 381 -0.86 22.85 -18.74
CA ALA A 381 -0.26 24.07 -19.31
C ALA A 381 0.95 23.74 -20.20
N ALA A 382 1.77 22.75 -19.82
CA ALA A 382 2.95 22.33 -20.57
C ALA A 382 2.65 21.30 -21.69
N GLY A 383 1.42 20.81 -21.80
CA GLY A 383 1.03 19.79 -22.78
C GLY A 383 1.74 18.45 -22.57
N LEU A 384 2.01 18.09 -21.32
CA LEU A 384 2.72 16.85 -20.97
C LEU A 384 1.74 15.76 -20.55
N SER A 385 1.98 14.52 -21.01
CA SER A 385 1.30 13.37 -20.43
C SER A 385 1.78 13.13 -18.99
N PRO A 386 0.96 12.49 -18.14
CA PRO A 386 1.36 12.18 -16.76
C PRO A 386 2.69 11.42 -16.68
N PHE A 387 2.87 10.39 -17.49
CA PHE A 387 4.11 9.61 -17.50
C PHE A 387 5.34 10.47 -17.80
N VAL A 388 5.28 11.28 -18.87
CA VAL A 388 6.39 12.16 -19.25
C VAL A 388 6.65 13.21 -18.16
N PHE A 389 5.61 13.75 -17.54
CA PHE A 389 5.73 14.71 -16.44
C PHE A 389 6.49 14.10 -15.26
N TYR A 390 6.07 12.93 -14.75
CA TYR A 390 6.70 12.31 -13.60
C TYR A 390 8.12 11.80 -13.91
N CYS A 391 8.39 11.27 -15.10
CA CYS A 391 9.76 10.92 -15.51
C CYS A 391 10.69 12.14 -15.52
N ARG A 392 10.26 13.26 -16.08
CA ARG A 392 11.05 14.50 -16.12
C ARG A 392 11.25 15.11 -14.74
N LEU A 393 10.19 15.15 -13.92
CA LEU A 393 10.26 15.65 -12.55
C LEU A 393 11.17 14.80 -11.69
N GLY A 394 11.05 13.47 -11.76
CA GLY A 394 11.88 12.53 -11.03
C GLY A 394 13.36 12.65 -11.41
N ALA A 395 13.66 12.71 -12.72
CA ALA A 395 15.03 12.94 -13.19
C ALA A 395 15.60 14.30 -12.73
N ALA A 396 14.78 15.35 -12.67
CA ALA A 396 15.20 16.63 -12.13
C ALA A 396 15.41 16.56 -10.61
N GLY A 397 14.55 15.86 -9.89
CA GLY A 397 14.66 15.65 -8.44
C GLY A 397 15.92 14.87 -8.07
N ALA A 398 16.23 13.80 -8.80
CA ALA A 398 17.45 13.00 -8.60
C ALA A 398 18.72 13.87 -8.77
N ARG A 399 18.77 14.69 -9.81
CA ARG A 399 19.90 15.64 -10.01
C ARG A 399 19.99 16.73 -8.94
N HIS A 400 18.87 17.16 -8.40
CA HIS A 400 18.81 18.18 -7.34
C HIS A 400 19.09 17.60 -5.94
N GLY A 401 19.00 16.27 -5.78
CA GLY A 401 19.15 15.62 -4.49
C GLY A 401 17.91 15.77 -3.61
N THR A 402 16.71 15.60 -4.16
CA THR A 402 15.45 15.77 -3.41
C THR A 402 15.16 14.66 -2.39
N ALA A 403 15.97 13.60 -2.34
CA ALA A 403 15.84 12.56 -1.33
C ALA A 403 15.99 13.18 0.09
N ASN A 404 14.99 12.96 0.95
CA ASN A 404 15.01 13.38 2.37
C ASN A 404 15.09 14.90 2.63
N ILE A 405 14.79 15.77 1.66
CA ILE A 405 14.72 17.22 1.92
C ILE A 405 13.38 17.59 2.59
N PRO A 406 13.36 18.69 3.40
CA PRO A 406 12.13 19.20 4.01
C PRO A 406 11.05 19.53 2.97
N LEU A 407 9.78 19.43 3.36
CA LEU A 407 8.66 19.70 2.46
C LEU A 407 8.66 21.11 1.87
N ASP A 408 9.09 22.12 2.63
CA ASP A 408 9.14 23.49 2.15
C ASP A 408 10.22 23.68 1.07
N ASP A 409 11.36 22.99 1.20
CA ASP A 409 12.44 23.00 0.21
C ASP A 409 12.01 22.21 -1.05
N TYR A 410 11.32 21.08 -0.87
CA TYR A 410 10.73 20.36 -2.01
C TYR A 410 9.68 21.21 -2.74
N THR A 411 8.87 22.00 -2.00
CA THR A 411 7.91 22.93 -2.58
C THR A 411 8.60 23.99 -3.43
N ALA A 412 9.72 24.56 -2.94
CA ALA A 412 10.51 25.54 -3.69
C ALA A 412 11.15 24.93 -4.95
N PHE A 413 11.71 23.73 -4.83
CA PHE A 413 12.23 22.97 -5.98
C PHE A 413 11.13 22.76 -7.04
N LEU A 414 9.98 22.24 -6.63
CA LEU A 414 8.85 21.95 -7.54
C LEU A 414 8.34 23.22 -8.22
N TYR A 415 8.21 24.34 -7.46
CA TYR A 415 7.82 25.63 -8.02
C TYR A 415 8.78 26.08 -9.11
N ASN A 416 10.08 26.10 -8.83
CA ASN A 416 11.10 26.54 -9.77
C ASN A 416 11.17 25.66 -11.02
N TRP A 417 11.05 24.34 -10.84
CA TRP A 417 11.06 23.39 -11.94
C TRP A 417 9.82 23.54 -12.83
N CYS A 418 8.62 23.61 -12.25
CA CYS A 418 7.38 23.83 -13.01
C CYS A 418 7.39 25.20 -13.71
N ALA A 419 7.86 26.27 -13.04
CA ALA A 419 7.90 27.62 -13.60
C ALA A 419 8.85 27.75 -14.82
N ALA A 420 9.75 26.80 -15.01
CA ALA A 420 10.64 26.71 -16.18
C ALA A 420 10.04 25.92 -17.35
N LEU A 421 8.91 25.23 -17.16
CA LEU A 421 8.23 24.52 -18.23
C LEU A 421 7.55 25.48 -19.21
N PRO A 422 7.45 25.13 -20.51
CA PRO A 422 6.75 25.94 -21.49
C PRO A 422 5.26 26.08 -21.14
N GLY A 423 4.67 27.23 -21.46
CA GLY A 423 3.23 27.46 -21.26
C GLY A 423 2.79 27.75 -19.81
N ILE A 424 3.69 27.73 -18.85
CA ILE A 424 3.35 27.98 -17.44
C ILE A 424 3.17 29.47 -17.17
N ASP A 425 1.99 29.84 -16.68
CA ASP A 425 1.76 31.11 -15.99
C ASP A 425 2.14 30.97 -14.51
N LYS A 426 3.09 31.77 -14.04
CA LYS A 426 3.62 31.69 -12.67
C LYS A 426 2.59 32.05 -11.61
N ALA A 427 1.62 32.93 -11.90
CA ALA A 427 0.56 33.28 -10.97
C ALA A 427 -0.41 32.11 -10.78
N CYS A 428 -0.82 31.46 -11.87
CA CYS A 428 -1.67 30.28 -11.83
C CYS A 428 -0.97 29.08 -11.17
N LEU A 429 0.33 28.88 -11.44
CA LEU A 429 1.14 27.86 -10.76
C LEU A 429 1.17 28.08 -9.26
N ARG A 430 1.49 29.30 -8.83
CA ARG A 430 1.49 29.67 -7.42
C ARG A 430 0.13 29.42 -6.77
N ASP A 431 -0.96 29.82 -7.43
CA ASP A 431 -2.32 29.62 -6.93
C ASP A 431 -2.66 28.16 -6.72
N ALA A 432 -2.30 27.26 -7.64
CA ALA A 432 -2.46 25.83 -7.49
C ALA A 432 -1.67 25.30 -6.28
N MET A 433 -0.41 25.72 -6.13
CA MET A 433 0.43 25.32 -5.00
C MET A 433 -0.08 25.87 -3.64
N VAL A 434 -0.62 27.07 -3.62
CA VAL A 434 -1.25 27.64 -2.43
C VAL A 434 -2.47 26.82 -2.03
N ARG A 435 -3.32 26.46 -2.97
CA ARG A 435 -4.50 25.61 -2.72
C ARG A 435 -4.09 24.24 -2.18
N ASP A 436 -3.13 23.58 -2.81
CA ASP A 436 -2.59 22.31 -2.35
C ASP A 436 -2.02 22.43 -0.92
N ARG A 437 -1.24 23.46 -0.64
CA ARG A 437 -0.67 23.66 0.69
C ARG A 437 -1.72 23.91 1.77
N LEU A 438 -2.70 24.74 1.51
CA LEU A 438 -3.79 25.02 2.47
C LEU A 438 -4.66 23.78 2.70
N ALA A 439 -4.93 23.01 1.65
CA ALA A 439 -5.73 21.79 1.78
C ALA A 439 -5.01 20.67 2.56
N THR A 440 -3.69 20.69 2.65
CA THR A 440 -2.92 19.57 3.26
C THR A 440 -2.21 19.93 4.56
N ASN A 441 -2.20 21.22 4.96
CA ASN A 441 -1.48 21.68 6.14
C ASN A 441 -2.40 22.45 7.10
N SER A 442 -2.51 21.98 8.34
CA SER A 442 -3.39 22.57 9.37
C SER A 442 -2.85 23.88 9.99
N THR A 443 -1.58 24.26 9.71
CA THR A 443 -1.02 25.49 10.28
C THR A 443 -1.39 26.74 9.49
N GLY A 444 -1.81 26.60 8.22
CA GLY A 444 -2.06 27.70 7.30
C GLY A 444 -0.79 28.43 6.82
N ARG A 445 0.38 27.96 7.24
CA ARG A 445 1.67 28.58 6.87
C ARG A 445 2.03 28.20 5.43
N LEU A 446 2.30 29.25 4.62
CA LEU A 446 2.83 29.08 3.28
C LEU A 446 4.38 29.07 3.33
N PRO A 447 5.03 28.22 2.51
CA PRO A 447 6.47 28.30 2.27
C PRO A 447 6.87 29.66 1.68
N GLN A 448 8.11 30.08 1.91
CA GLN A 448 8.60 31.40 1.49
C GLN A 448 8.46 31.62 -0.03
N CYS A 449 8.66 30.58 -0.85
CA CYS A 449 8.51 30.67 -2.32
C CYS A 449 7.08 31.01 -2.78
N LEU A 450 6.07 30.76 -1.94
CA LEU A 450 4.65 31.06 -2.22
C LEU A 450 4.17 32.33 -1.49
N HIS A 451 5.00 32.90 -0.60
CA HIS A 451 4.62 34.04 0.19
C HIS A 451 4.68 35.32 -0.64
N VAL A 452 3.63 36.13 -0.57
CA VAL A 452 3.56 37.46 -1.21
C VAL A 452 3.07 38.44 -0.15
N THR A 453 3.78 39.54 -0.01
CA THR A 453 3.34 40.66 0.84
C THR A 453 2.39 41.54 0.05
N ASP A 454 1.11 41.53 0.42
CA ASP A 454 0.06 42.30 -0.23
C ASP A 454 -0.89 42.86 0.81
N ALA A 455 -1.06 44.19 0.81
CA ALA A 455 -1.96 44.88 1.71
C ALA A 455 -3.43 44.47 1.55
N LEU A 456 -3.81 43.95 0.37
CA LEU A 456 -5.13 43.43 0.09
C LEU A 456 -5.43 42.19 0.93
N LEU A 457 -4.42 41.33 1.21
CA LEU A 457 -4.58 40.15 2.06
C LEU A 457 -5.05 40.53 3.48
N GLY A 458 -4.44 41.53 4.09
CA GLY A 458 -4.84 42.01 5.43
C GLY A 458 -6.30 42.52 5.47
N ARG A 459 -6.71 43.23 4.40
CA ARG A 459 -8.10 43.70 4.24
C ARG A 459 -9.06 42.53 4.06
N ALA A 460 -8.69 41.53 3.26
CA ALA A 460 -9.49 40.32 3.03
C ALA A 460 -9.70 39.51 4.32
N VAL A 461 -8.62 39.30 5.09
CA VAL A 461 -8.72 38.60 6.39
C VAL A 461 -9.65 39.33 7.34
N LYS A 462 -9.54 40.69 7.41
CA LYS A 462 -10.43 41.49 8.26
C LYS A 462 -11.91 41.36 7.84
N ARG A 463 -12.20 41.41 6.56
CA ARG A 463 -13.57 41.24 6.01
C ARG A 463 -14.14 39.84 6.32
N LEU A 464 -13.37 38.78 6.04
CA LEU A 464 -13.77 37.42 6.37
C LEU A 464 -14.03 37.23 7.87
N ALA A 465 -13.21 37.83 8.74
CA ALA A 465 -13.38 37.76 10.18
C ALA A 465 -14.61 38.55 10.70
N GLN A 466 -15.09 39.52 9.95
CA GLN A 466 -16.29 40.30 10.28
C GLN A 466 -17.58 39.68 9.74
N ASN A 467 -17.50 38.80 8.73
CA ASN A 467 -18.66 38.15 8.15
C ASN A 467 -19.17 37.01 9.08
N PRO A 468 -20.43 37.04 9.56
CA PRO A 468 -20.97 36.03 10.48
C PRO A 468 -20.87 34.59 9.95
N ALA A 469 -20.92 34.39 8.63
CA ALA A 469 -20.84 33.06 8.00
C ALA A 469 -19.41 32.47 8.01
N THR A 470 -18.38 33.32 8.02
CA THR A 470 -16.98 32.88 7.93
C THR A 470 -16.19 33.09 9.23
N ALA A 471 -16.58 34.07 10.04
CA ALA A 471 -15.91 34.41 11.31
C ALA A 471 -15.69 33.23 12.26
N PRO A 472 -16.61 32.22 12.39
CA PRO A 472 -16.40 31.06 13.24
C PRO A 472 -15.33 30.10 12.73
N LEU A 473 -14.95 30.14 11.44
CA LEU A 473 -14.02 29.20 10.84
C LEU A 473 -12.58 29.48 11.30
N PRO A 474 -11.87 28.53 11.91
CA PRO A 474 -10.50 28.73 12.40
C PRO A 474 -9.51 29.17 11.30
N GLY A 475 -9.75 28.73 10.05
CA GLY A 475 -8.94 29.05 8.88
C GLY A 475 -8.92 30.52 8.50
N VAL A 476 -9.97 31.29 8.81
CA VAL A 476 -10.08 32.72 8.50
C VAL A 476 -8.98 33.55 9.16
N ARG A 477 -8.39 33.08 10.26
CA ARG A 477 -7.32 33.78 10.96
C ARG A 477 -5.91 33.39 10.53
N ARG A 478 -5.72 32.20 9.95
CA ARG A 478 -4.37 31.66 9.68
C ARG A 478 -4.21 30.92 8.35
N GLY A 479 -5.30 30.54 7.70
CA GLY A 479 -5.30 29.79 6.44
C GLY A 479 -5.99 30.56 5.32
N VAL A 480 -5.57 31.81 5.07
CA VAL A 480 -6.11 32.70 4.02
C VAL A 480 -4.99 33.06 3.06
N ALA A 481 -5.29 33.06 1.77
CA ALA A 481 -4.36 33.55 0.74
C ALA A 481 -5.11 34.21 -0.42
N LEU A 482 -4.40 35.09 -1.13
CA LEU A 482 -4.87 35.65 -2.41
C LEU A 482 -4.47 34.71 -3.54
N LEU A 483 -5.39 34.47 -4.47
CA LEU A 483 -5.17 33.80 -5.74
C LEU A 483 -5.15 34.85 -6.83
N TYR A 484 -3.99 35.03 -7.47
CA TYR A 484 -3.77 36.12 -8.42
C TYR A 484 -4.26 35.79 -9.81
N GLY A 485 -4.09 34.55 -10.27
CA GLY A 485 -4.56 34.11 -11.58
C GLY A 485 -6.09 34.13 -11.72
N THR A 486 -6.80 33.85 -10.62
CA THR A 486 -8.27 33.82 -10.60
C THR A 486 -8.92 35.03 -9.94
N ARG A 487 -8.15 35.98 -9.37
CA ARG A 487 -8.63 37.14 -8.60
C ARG A 487 -9.58 36.75 -7.46
N GLN A 488 -9.18 35.75 -6.67
CA GLN A 488 -9.97 35.21 -5.56
C GLN A 488 -9.20 35.27 -4.25
N VAL A 489 -9.95 35.23 -3.14
CA VAL A 489 -9.43 34.88 -1.83
C VAL A 489 -9.79 33.44 -1.54
N VAL A 490 -8.82 32.62 -1.18
CA VAL A 490 -9.03 31.26 -0.68
C VAL A 490 -8.84 31.24 0.83
N PHE A 491 -9.69 30.50 1.53
CA PHE A 491 -9.53 30.22 2.96
C PHE A 491 -9.96 28.78 3.27
N VAL A 492 -9.37 28.23 4.32
CA VAL A 492 -9.55 26.81 4.66
C VAL A 492 -10.51 26.64 5.84
N ASP A 493 -11.35 25.63 5.77
CA ASP A 493 -12.13 25.16 6.91
C ASP A 493 -11.39 24.01 7.60
N TYR A 494 -10.66 24.30 8.67
CA TYR A 494 -9.92 23.28 9.43
C TYR A 494 -10.82 22.36 10.27
N THR A 495 -12.13 22.61 10.34
CA THR A 495 -13.09 21.73 11.03
C THR A 495 -13.56 20.61 10.11
N GLN A 496 -13.42 20.76 8.80
CA GLN A 496 -13.85 19.80 7.80
C GLN A 496 -12.64 19.21 7.05
N LYS A 497 -12.40 17.94 7.31
CA LYS A 497 -11.39 17.14 6.63
C LYS A 497 -12.09 16.03 5.87
N ASN A 498 -11.81 15.92 4.57
CA ASN A 498 -12.35 14.83 3.77
C ASN A 498 -11.79 13.49 4.28
N PRO A 499 -12.65 12.55 4.73
CA PRO A 499 -12.19 11.30 5.34
C PRO A 499 -11.54 10.33 4.33
N VAL A 500 -11.77 10.53 3.02
CA VAL A 500 -11.18 9.71 1.95
C VAL A 500 -9.80 10.21 1.56
N THR A 501 -9.67 11.52 1.31
CA THR A 501 -8.43 12.12 0.79
C THR A 501 -7.55 12.73 1.89
N GLY A 502 -8.08 12.92 3.09
CA GLY A 502 -7.38 13.60 4.17
C GLY A 502 -7.16 15.10 3.96
N ARG A 503 -7.75 15.71 2.92
CA ARG A 503 -7.61 17.13 2.60
C ARG A 503 -8.65 17.97 3.32
N TYR A 504 -8.29 19.17 3.74
CA TYR A 504 -9.21 20.15 4.32
C TYR A 504 -10.06 20.81 3.24
N LEU A 505 -11.28 21.20 3.60
CA LEU A 505 -12.19 21.91 2.71
C LEU A 505 -11.69 23.34 2.48
N LEU A 506 -11.60 23.73 1.21
CA LEU A 506 -11.25 25.08 0.79
C LEU A 506 -12.50 25.84 0.34
N HIS A 507 -12.61 27.09 0.76
CA HIS A 507 -13.60 28.03 0.28
C HIS A 507 -12.94 29.13 -0.53
N THR A 508 -13.63 29.64 -1.55
CA THR A 508 -13.16 30.79 -2.34
C THR A 508 -14.21 31.89 -2.40
N ARG A 509 -13.77 33.13 -2.50
CA ARG A 509 -14.59 34.32 -2.76
C ARG A 509 -13.90 35.18 -3.79
N SER A 510 -14.69 35.78 -4.71
CA SER A 510 -14.15 36.83 -5.59
C SER A 510 -13.63 38.00 -4.77
N ILE A 511 -12.48 38.53 -5.13
CA ILE A 511 -11.90 39.74 -4.48
C ILE A 511 -12.89 40.91 -4.66
N ASP A 512 -13.46 41.07 -5.85
CA ASP A 512 -14.36 42.17 -6.16
C ASP A 512 -15.64 42.11 -5.29
N ASN A 513 -16.24 40.92 -5.13
CA ASN A 513 -17.42 40.75 -4.29
C ASN A 513 -17.15 40.94 -2.78
N LEU A 514 -15.95 40.57 -2.32
CA LEU A 514 -15.58 40.70 -0.90
C LEU A 514 -15.50 42.16 -0.42
N PHE A 515 -15.27 43.11 -1.34
CA PHE A 515 -15.13 44.51 -1.02
C PHE A 515 -16.29 45.39 -1.48
N THR A 516 -17.26 44.84 -2.22
CA THR A 516 -18.50 45.53 -2.62
C THR A 516 -19.67 45.33 -1.66
N GLU A 517 -19.63 44.28 -0.86
CA GLU A 517 -20.50 44.03 0.29
C GLU A 517 -19.98 44.72 1.57
#